data_2c477a9013f981ad9db0b7fdc6ed83c7
#
_entry.id   2c477a9013f981ad9db0b7fdc6ed83c7
#
_cell.length_a   1.000
_cell.length_b   1.000
_cell.length_c   1.000
_cell.angle_alpha   90.00
_cell.angle_beta   90.00
_cell.angle_gamma   90.00
#
_symmetry.space_group_name_H-M   'P 1'
#
loop_
_entity.id
_entity.type
_entity.pdbx_description
1 polymer ?
#
loop_
_entity_poly.entity_id
_entity_poly.type
_entity_poly.pdbx_seq_one_letter_code
_entity_poly.pdbx_strand_id
1 'polypeptide(L)'
;MRGNLRYGMSKSMVDQFDKLVALLGIEPLLDRLPGSLSGGEKQRVAIGRALLTAPELLLLDEPLASLDIPRKSELLPYLQRLTREINIPMLYVSHSLDEILHLADRVMVLENGQVKAFGALEEVWGSSVMNPWLPKEQQSSILKVTVLEHHPHYAMTALALGDQHLWVNKPVSYTHLTLPT
;
A
#
# COMPACT_ATOMS: atom_id res chain seq x y z
N MET A 1 6.65 -16.67 -17.66
CA MET A 1 5.57 -16.22 -16.78
C MET A 1 4.24 -15.95 -17.48
N ARG A 2 4.23 -15.51 -18.73
CA ARG A 2 2.98 -15.19 -19.49
C ARG A 2 1.90 -16.29 -19.40
N GLY A 3 2.26 -17.57 -19.60
CA GLY A 3 1.32 -18.70 -19.45
C GLY A 3 0.80 -18.87 -18.02
N ASN A 4 1.63 -18.60 -17.01
CA ASN A 4 1.24 -18.67 -15.60
C ASN A 4 0.20 -17.60 -15.24
N LEU A 5 0.41 -16.38 -15.70
CA LEU A 5 -0.53 -15.26 -15.49
C LEU A 5 -1.88 -15.49 -16.19
N ARG A 6 -1.86 -16.08 -17.39
CA ARG A 6 -3.08 -16.36 -18.14
C ARG A 6 -3.84 -17.60 -17.65
N TYR A 7 -3.23 -18.41 -16.81
CA TYR A 7 -3.89 -19.58 -16.24
C TYR A 7 -4.99 -19.15 -15.26
N GLY A 8 -6.24 -19.48 -15.55
CA GLY A 8 -7.41 -19.08 -14.79
C GLY A 8 -7.86 -17.62 -15.03
N MET A 9 -7.26 -16.92 -15.99
CA MET A 9 -7.65 -15.55 -16.33
C MET A 9 -9.10 -15.51 -16.83
N SER A 10 -9.89 -14.56 -16.30
CA SER A 10 -11.24 -14.28 -16.76
C SER A 10 -11.23 -13.68 -18.17
N LYS A 11 -12.23 -14.03 -18.99
CA LYS A 11 -12.40 -13.45 -20.33
C LYS A 11 -12.53 -11.94 -20.30
N SER A 12 -13.13 -11.36 -19.24
CA SER A 12 -13.27 -9.92 -19.05
C SER A 12 -11.94 -9.20 -18.81
N MET A 13 -10.89 -9.92 -18.42
CA MET A 13 -9.56 -9.37 -18.13
C MET A 13 -8.59 -9.41 -19.31
N VAL A 14 -9.00 -9.94 -20.47
CA VAL A 14 -8.12 -10.06 -21.65
C VAL A 14 -7.59 -8.69 -22.07
N ASP A 15 -8.48 -7.69 -22.19
CA ASP A 15 -8.14 -6.32 -22.59
C ASP A 15 -7.42 -5.53 -21.47
N GLN A 16 -7.51 -6.00 -20.24
CA GLN A 16 -6.85 -5.41 -19.07
C GLN A 16 -5.46 -5.99 -18.80
N PHE A 17 -5.08 -7.08 -19.47
CA PHE A 17 -3.86 -7.83 -19.20
C PHE A 17 -2.61 -6.94 -19.25
N ASP A 18 -2.41 -6.21 -20.35
CA ASP A 18 -1.21 -5.39 -20.53
C ASP A 18 -1.17 -4.21 -19.56
N LYS A 19 -2.34 -3.59 -19.27
CA LYS A 19 -2.44 -2.53 -18.25
C LYS A 19 -2.04 -3.05 -16.88
N LEU A 20 -2.53 -4.23 -16.47
CA LEU A 20 -2.21 -4.80 -15.17
C LEU A 20 -0.74 -5.22 -15.06
N VAL A 21 -0.19 -5.77 -16.15
CA VAL A 21 1.23 -6.13 -16.25
C VAL A 21 2.12 -4.91 -16.08
N ALA A 22 1.79 -3.78 -16.74
CA ALA A 22 2.50 -2.52 -16.61
C ALA A 22 2.35 -1.93 -15.20
N LEU A 23 1.14 -1.95 -14.62
CA LEU A 23 0.87 -1.45 -13.28
C LEU A 23 1.73 -2.14 -12.21
N LEU A 24 1.90 -3.45 -12.32
CA LEU A 24 2.71 -4.25 -11.41
C LEU A 24 4.20 -4.29 -11.77
N GLY A 25 4.61 -3.67 -12.89
CA GLY A 25 5.99 -3.67 -13.36
C GLY A 25 6.55 -5.07 -13.63
N ILE A 26 5.70 -5.99 -14.17
CA ILE A 26 6.07 -7.37 -14.43
C ILE A 26 6.27 -7.69 -15.90
N GLU A 27 6.26 -6.69 -16.78
CA GLU A 27 6.55 -6.86 -18.22
C GLU A 27 7.87 -7.57 -18.48
N PRO A 28 9.01 -7.19 -17.84
CA PRO A 28 10.31 -7.86 -18.06
C PRO A 28 10.33 -9.32 -17.59
N LEU A 29 9.33 -9.72 -16.83
CA LEU A 29 9.25 -11.07 -16.25
C LEU A 29 8.46 -12.06 -17.11
N LEU A 30 7.72 -11.58 -18.12
CA LEU A 30 6.77 -12.38 -18.87
C LEU A 30 7.42 -13.60 -19.57
N ASP A 31 8.67 -13.49 -20.01
CA ASP A 31 9.39 -14.54 -20.70
C ASP A 31 10.35 -15.32 -19.76
N ARG A 32 10.39 -14.97 -18.46
CA ARG A 32 11.22 -15.66 -17.48
C ARG A 32 10.50 -16.89 -16.88
N LEU A 33 11.30 -17.83 -16.38
CA LEU A 33 10.80 -19.00 -15.66
C LEU A 33 10.50 -18.65 -14.18
N PRO A 34 9.50 -19.31 -13.54
CA PRO A 34 9.15 -19.04 -12.14
C PRO A 34 10.32 -19.18 -11.17
N GLY A 35 11.22 -20.13 -11.41
CA GLY A 35 12.37 -20.40 -10.55
C GLY A 35 13.44 -19.31 -10.57
N SER A 36 13.48 -18.46 -11.63
CA SER A 36 14.47 -17.39 -11.77
C SER A 36 13.99 -16.06 -11.19
N LEU A 37 12.80 -15.99 -10.60
CA LEU A 37 12.24 -14.77 -10.01
C LEU A 37 12.69 -14.59 -8.57
N SER A 38 12.98 -13.35 -8.19
CA SER A 38 13.17 -12.94 -6.80
C SER A 38 11.87 -13.07 -5.99
N GLY A 39 11.94 -12.99 -4.65
CA GLY A 39 10.76 -13.03 -3.80
C GLY A 39 9.73 -11.94 -4.14
N GLY A 40 10.18 -10.69 -4.31
CA GLY A 40 9.32 -9.57 -4.67
C GLY A 40 8.71 -9.71 -6.08
N GLU A 41 9.48 -10.21 -7.06
CA GLU A 41 8.97 -10.49 -8.40
C GLU A 41 7.88 -11.60 -8.38
N LYS A 42 8.12 -12.66 -7.60
CA LYS A 42 7.11 -13.71 -7.38
C LYS A 42 5.83 -13.16 -6.77
N GLN A 43 5.95 -12.25 -5.81
CA GLN A 43 4.81 -11.63 -5.15
C GLN A 43 3.99 -10.78 -6.11
N ARG A 44 4.63 -9.91 -6.91
CA ARG A 44 3.94 -9.12 -7.95
C ARG A 44 3.22 -10.01 -8.96
N VAL A 45 3.85 -11.08 -9.39
CA VAL A 45 3.23 -12.06 -10.30
C VAL A 45 2.04 -12.77 -9.64
N ALA A 46 2.14 -13.14 -8.36
CA ALA A 46 1.04 -13.78 -7.63
C ALA A 46 -0.18 -12.86 -7.51
N ILE A 47 0.05 -11.58 -7.16
CA ILE A 47 -1.01 -10.56 -7.11
C ILE A 47 -1.63 -10.35 -8.49
N GLY A 48 -0.81 -10.21 -9.54
CA GLY A 48 -1.27 -10.08 -10.92
C GLY A 48 -2.14 -11.27 -11.36
N ARG A 49 -1.72 -12.48 -11.01
CA ARG A 49 -2.49 -13.69 -11.30
C ARG A 49 -3.84 -13.70 -10.57
N ALA A 50 -3.88 -13.28 -9.30
CA ALA A 50 -5.12 -13.19 -8.53
C ALA A 50 -6.08 -12.15 -9.17
N LEU A 51 -5.57 -10.98 -9.54
CA LEU A 51 -6.38 -9.93 -10.17
C LEU A 51 -6.92 -10.33 -11.54
N LEU A 52 -6.16 -11.10 -12.32
CA LEU A 52 -6.58 -11.57 -13.65
C LEU A 52 -7.75 -12.56 -13.58
N THR A 53 -8.10 -13.11 -12.42
CA THR A 53 -9.33 -13.90 -12.25
C THR A 53 -10.59 -13.04 -12.15
N ALA A 54 -10.47 -11.70 -12.15
CA ALA A 54 -11.54 -10.74 -11.92
C ALA A 54 -12.27 -10.95 -10.58
N PRO A 55 -11.56 -10.93 -9.44
CA PRO A 55 -12.18 -11.17 -8.14
C PRO A 55 -13.05 -9.99 -7.72
N GLU A 56 -14.13 -10.26 -6.96
CA GLU A 56 -14.93 -9.22 -6.32
C GLU A 56 -14.29 -8.65 -5.04
N LEU A 57 -13.37 -9.39 -4.45
CA LEU A 57 -12.60 -9.02 -3.27
C LEU A 57 -11.20 -9.63 -3.36
N LEU A 58 -10.16 -8.84 -3.12
CA LEU A 58 -8.78 -9.32 -3.03
C LEU A 58 -8.36 -9.47 -1.56
N LEU A 59 -7.96 -10.69 -1.18
CA LEU A 59 -7.45 -10.98 0.15
C LEU A 59 -5.94 -11.13 0.09
N LEU A 60 -5.22 -10.34 0.89
CA LEU A 60 -3.77 -10.35 1.01
C LEU A 60 -3.40 -10.59 2.47
N ASP A 61 -2.91 -11.79 2.77
CA ASP A 61 -2.50 -12.18 4.11
C ASP A 61 -0.97 -12.16 4.20
N GLU A 62 -0.44 -11.21 4.99
CA GLU A 62 0.99 -10.98 5.21
C GLU A 62 1.83 -11.01 3.92
N PRO A 63 1.41 -10.32 2.84
CA PRO A 63 2.00 -10.53 1.52
C PRO A 63 3.46 -10.11 1.41
N LEU A 64 3.96 -9.30 2.33
CA LEU A 64 5.34 -8.82 2.33
C LEU A 64 6.20 -9.41 3.47
N ALA A 65 5.65 -10.30 4.32
CA ALA A 65 6.34 -10.80 5.51
C ALA A 65 7.67 -11.50 5.22
N SER A 66 7.78 -12.19 4.08
CA SER A 66 9.00 -12.91 3.67
C SER A 66 10.07 -12.04 3.01
N LEU A 67 9.84 -10.72 2.90
CA LEU A 67 10.74 -9.81 2.22
C LEU A 67 11.57 -8.98 3.22
N ASP A 68 12.81 -8.71 2.87
CA ASP A 68 13.66 -7.75 3.55
C ASP A 68 13.18 -6.29 3.30
N ILE A 69 13.66 -5.36 4.12
CA ILE A 69 13.26 -3.95 4.07
C ILE A 69 13.47 -3.33 2.68
N PRO A 70 14.63 -3.51 1.98
CA PRO A 70 14.81 -2.95 0.64
C PRO A 70 13.77 -3.44 -0.37
N ARG A 71 13.43 -4.73 -0.33
CA ARG A 71 12.43 -5.31 -1.24
C ARG A 71 11.00 -4.88 -0.90
N LYS A 72 10.69 -4.70 0.39
CA LYS A 72 9.41 -4.10 0.81
C LYS A 72 9.27 -2.69 0.24
N SER A 73 10.28 -1.85 0.40
CA SER A 73 10.29 -0.47 -0.12
C SER A 73 10.17 -0.41 -1.65
N GLU A 74 10.68 -1.42 -2.37
CA GLU A 74 10.49 -1.54 -3.82
C GLU A 74 9.05 -1.89 -4.18
N LEU A 75 8.38 -2.75 -3.39
CA LEU A 75 7.03 -3.26 -3.68
C LEU A 75 5.90 -2.33 -3.26
N LEU A 76 6.04 -1.62 -2.16
CA LEU A 76 5.01 -0.72 -1.62
C LEU A 76 4.43 0.26 -2.65
N PRO A 77 5.26 0.93 -3.51
CA PRO A 77 4.72 1.82 -4.54
C PRO A 77 3.81 1.13 -5.56
N TYR A 78 4.09 -0.13 -5.91
CA TYR A 78 3.20 -0.90 -6.81
C TYR A 78 1.87 -1.21 -6.14
N LEU A 79 1.89 -1.59 -4.85
CA LEU A 79 0.67 -1.83 -4.09
C LEU A 79 -0.15 -0.54 -3.91
N GLN A 80 0.49 0.58 -3.62
CA GLN A 80 -0.19 1.88 -3.55
C GLN A 80 -0.85 2.28 -4.86
N ARG A 81 -0.18 2.07 -5.99
CA ARG A 81 -0.78 2.31 -7.30
C ARG A 81 -1.95 1.37 -7.55
N LEU A 82 -1.81 0.11 -7.13
CA LEU A 82 -2.87 -0.87 -7.23
C LEU A 82 -4.14 -0.42 -6.48
N THR A 83 -4.02 0.03 -5.22
CA THR A 83 -5.17 0.49 -4.43
C THR A 83 -5.90 1.68 -5.06
N ARG A 84 -5.18 2.53 -5.81
CA ARG A 84 -5.75 3.72 -6.46
C ARG A 84 -6.34 3.46 -7.83
N GLU A 85 -5.75 2.53 -8.60
CA GLU A 85 -6.11 2.32 -10.00
C GLU A 85 -7.10 1.17 -10.21
N ILE A 86 -7.22 0.26 -9.25
CA ILE A 86 -8.12 -0.89 -9.33
C ILE A 86 -9.31 -0.67 -8.40
N ASN A 87 -10.50 -0.73 -8.96
CA ASN A 87 -11.75 -0.60 -8.20
C ASN A 87 -12.23 -1.97 -7.67
N ILE A 88 -11.34 -2.66 -6.94
CA ILE A 88 -11.63 -3.92 -6.26
C ILE A 88 -11.34 -3.72 -4.78
N PRO A 89 -12.28 -3.98 -3.87
CA PRO A 89 -12.03 -3.93 -2.44
C PRO A 89 -10.88 -4.87 -2.07
N MET A 90 -9.96 -4.40 -1.20
CA MET A 90 -8.85 -5.21 -0.72
C MET A 90 -8.89 -5.33 0.79
N LEU A 91 -8.77 -6.56 1.28
CA LEU A 91 -8.49 -6.83 2.68
C LEU A 91 -7.03 -7.22 2.81
N TYR A 92 -6.26 -6.37 3.47
CA TYR A 92 -4.82 -6.51 3.66
C TYR A 92 -4.51 -6.80 5.12
N VAL A 93 -3.97 -7.97 5.42
CA VAL A 93 -3.55 -8.35 6.77
C VAL A 93 -2.04 -8.13 6.89
N SER A 94 -1.62 -7.36 7.88
CA SER A 94 -0.20 -7.15 8.20
C SER A 94 -0.01 -6.78 9.66
N HIS A 95 1.16 -7.10 10.19
CA HIS A 95 1.66 -6.62 11.48
C HIS A 95 2.65 -5.44 11.32
N SER A 96 2.93 -5.02 10.09
CA SER A 96 3.83 -3.91 9.78
C SER A 96 3.07 -2.60 9.75
N LEU A 97 3.35 -1.73 10.73
CA LEU A 97 2.74 -0.40 10.79
C LEU A 97 3.05 0.45 9.56
N ASP A 98 4.25 0.31 9.01
CA ASP A 98 4.69 1.01 7.80
C ASP A 98 3.83 0.62 6.58
N GLU A 99 3.55 -0.68 6.41
CA GLU A 99 2.65 -1.16 5.34
C GLU A 99 1.24 -0.59 5.50
N ILE A 100 0.71 -0.60 6.73
CA ILE A 100 -0.62 -0.07 7.04
C ILE A 100 -0.70 1.41 6.73
N LEU A 101 0.28 2.21 7.14
CA LEU A 101 0.35 3.66 6.85
C LEU A 101 0.37 3.97 5.34
N HIS A 102 1.00 3.10 4.55
CA HIS A 102 1.11 3.32 3.12
C HIS A 102 -0.11 2.87 2.31
N LEU A 103 -0.84 1.87 2.78
CA LEU A 103 -1.82 1.16 1.97
C LEU A 103 -3.26 1.31 2.45
N ALA A 104 -3.49 1.54 3.76
CA ALA A 104 -4.82 1.46 4.34
C ALA A 104 -5.56 2.80 4.32
N ASP A 105 -6.82 2.77 3.89
CA ASP A 105 -7.77 3.85 4.13
C ASP A 105 -8.52 3.64 5.45
N ARG A 106 -8.76 2.37 5.80
CA ARG A 106 -9.46 1.95 7.02
C ARG A 106 -8.69 0.83 7.70
N VAL A 107 -8.73 0.81 9.03
CA VAL A 107 -8.03 -0.19 9.84
C VAL A 107 -9.00 -0.91 10.74
N MET A 108 -8.84 -2.23 10.82
CA MET A 108 -9.48 -3.10 11.81
C MET A 108 -8.40 -3.69 12.70
N VAL A 109 -8.46 -3.40 14.00
CA VAL A 109 -7.55 -3.98 14.98
C VAL A 109 -8.20 -5.22 15.59
N LEU A 110 -7.50 -6.35 15.47
CA LEU A 110 -7.92 -7.63 16.01
C LEU A 110 -7.02 -8.04 17.18
N GLU A 111 -7.63 -8.43 18.28
CA GLU A 111 -6.94 -8.99 19.44
C GLU A 111 -7.72 -10.19 19.99
N ASN A 112 -7.06 -11.34 20.11
CA ASN A 112 -7.67 -12.59 20.58
C ASN A 112 -8.97 -12.95 19.81
N GLY A 113 -9.00 -12.74 18.49
CA GLY A 113 -10.14 -13.04 17.63
C GLY A 113 -11.32 -12.06 17.76
N GLN A 114 -11.13 -10.94 18.48
CA GLN A 114 -12.16 -9.91 18.65
C GLN A 114 -11.75 -8.60 17.99
N VAL A 115 -12.70 -7.91 17.38
CA VAL A 115 -12.52 -6.57 16.85
C VAL A 115 -12.44 -5.58 18.02
N LYS A 116 -11.30 -4.91 18.19
CA LYS A 116 -11.06 -3.88 19.21
C LYS A 116 -11.31 -2.47 18.69
N ALA A 117 -11.02 -2.23 17.43
CA ALA A 117 -11.34 -0.99 16.74
C ALA A 117 -11.58 -1.25 15.25
N PHE A 118 -12.39 -0.41 14.63
CA PHE A 118 -12.60 -0.37 13.18
C PHE A 118 -13.02 1.04 12.77
N GLY A 119 -12.27 1.65 11.88
CA GLY A 119 -12.53 3.03 11.45
C GLY A 119 -11.55 3.52 10.38
N ALA A 120 -11.58 4.82 10.12
CA ALA A 120 -10.58 5.47 9.29
C ALA A 120 -9.19 5.32 9.92
N LEU A 121 -8.16 5.26 9.07
CA LEU A 121 -6.78 5.06 9.52
C LEU A 121 -6.38 6.09 10.60
N GLU A 122 -6.64 7.37 10.36
CA GLU A 122 -6.31 8.46 11.28
C GLU A 122 -7.03 8.37 12.64
N GLU A 123 -8.28 7.91 12.66
CA GLU A 123 -9.07 7.76 13.88
C GLU A 123 -8.55 6.60 14.74
N VAL A 124 -8.33 5.44 14.10
CA VAL A 124 -7.83 4.24 14.79
C VAL A 124 -6.41 4.46 15.27
N TRP A 125 -5.55 5.06 14.45
CA TRP A 125 -4.15 5.34 14.77
C TRP A 125 -4.00 6.22 16.01
N GLY A 126 -4.81 7.27 16.14
CA GLY A 126 -4.84 8.19 17.28
C GLY A 126 -5.51 7.61 18.53
N SER A 127 -6.07 6.41 18.47
CA SER A 127 -6.78 5.79 19.59
C SER A 127 -5.85 5.04 20.54
N SER A 128 -6.26 4.90 21.81
CA SER A 128 -5.52 4.12 22.82
C SER A 128 -5.37 2.63 22.47
N VAL A 129 -6.19 2.12 21.54
CA VAL A 129 -6.12 0.74 21.06
C VAL A 129 -4.79 0.48 20.33
N MET A 130 -4.18 1.49 19.71
CA MET A 130 -2.90 1.35 19.02
C MET A 130 -1.67 1.40 19.93
N ASN A 131 -1.82 1.82 21.21
CA ASN A 131 -0.70 1.94 22.16
C ASN A 131 0.20 0.69 22.27
N PRO A 132 -0.31 -0.56 22.24
CA PRO A 132 0.55 -1.75 22.30
C PRO A 132 1.51 -1.89 21.12
N TRP A 133 1.16 -1.33 19.96
CA TRP A 133 1.96 -1.45 18.73
C TRP A 133 2.80 -0.21 18.43
N LEU A 134 2.46 0.95 19.03
CA LEU A 134 3.22 2.18 18.86
C LEU A 134 4.30 2.28 19.93
N PRO A 135 5.60 2.37 19.56
CA PRO A 135 6.66 2.63 20.53
C PRO A 135 6.35 3.91 21.34
N LYS A 136 6.58 3.89 22.66
CA LYS A 136 6.30 5.05 23.52
C LYS A 136 7.00 6.35 23.07
N GLU A 137 8.14 6.20 22.39
CA GLU A 137 8.95 7.29 21.85
C GLU A 137 8.51 7.74 20.45
N GLN A 138 7.58 7.03 19.84
CA GLN A 138 7.05 7.27 18.49
C GLN A 138 5.53 7.43 18.49
N GLN A 139 4.98 7.98 19.57
CA GLN A 139 3.58 8.41 19.52
C GLN A 139 3.47 9.47 18.43
N SER A 140 2.80 9.13 17.35
CA SER A 140 2.64 9.97 16.18
C SER A 140 1.16 10.08 15.85
N SER A 141 0.76 11.25 15.39
CA SER A 141 -0.60 11.47 14.86
C SER A 141 -0.56 11.52 13.35
N ILE A 142 -1.55 10.93 12.73
CA ILE A 142 -1.76 11.04 11.28
C ILE A 142 -2.65 12.25 11.03
N LEU A 143 -2.16 13.18 10.23
CA LEU A 143 -2.90 14.35 9.83
C LEU A 143 -3.18 14.31 8.32
N LYS A 144 -4.43 14.50 7.96
CA LYS A 144 -4.82 14.68 6.57
C LYS A 144 -4.59 16.12 6.16
N VAL A 145 -3.70 16.32 5.21
CA VAL A 145 -3.31 17.64 4.75
C VAL A 145 -3.48 17.76 3.23
N THR A 146 -3.66 18.96 2.74
CA THR A 146 -3.70 19.24 1.30
C THR A 146 -2.40 19.89 0.88
N VAL A 147 -1.77 19.36 -0.17
CA VAL A 147 -0.60 20.02 -0.78
C VAL A 147 -1.09 21.27 -1.49
N LEU A 148 -0.56 22.43 -1.09
CA LEU A 148 -0.88 23.73 -1.69
C LEU A 148 0.07 24.05 -2.85
N GLU A 149 1.38 23.97 -2.57
CA GLU A 149 2.40 24.26 -3.57
C GLU A 149 3.74 23.59 -3.23
N HIS A 150 4.57 23.42 -4.24
CA HIS A 150 5.95 22.99 -4.11
C HIS A 150 6.88 24.16 -4.40
N HIS A 151 7.80 24.47 -3.48
CA HIS A 151 8.79 25.51 -3.67
C HIS A 151 10.08 24.94 -4.23
N PRO A 152 10.38 25.12 -5.53
CA PRO A 152 11.48 24.40 -6.20
C PRO A 152 12.85 24.77 -5.68
N HIS A 153 13.07 26.02 -5.28
CA HIS A 153 14.37 26.52 -4.83
C HIS A 153 14.78 26.07 -3.43
N TYR A 154 13.81 25.78 -2.56
CA TYR A 154 14.09 25.38 -1.17
C TYR A 154 13.74 23.90 -0.89
N ALA A 155 13.34 23.15 -1.91
CA ALA A 155 12.87 21.76 -1.78
C ALA A 155 11.82 21.60 -0.66
N MET A 156 10.96 22.61 -0.50
CA MET A 156 9.89 22.66 0.51
C MET A 156 8.53 22.49 -0.15
N THR A 157 7.60 21.90 0.62
CA THR A 157 6.20 21.78 0.23
C THR A 157 5.33 22.45 1.26
N ALA A 158 4.43 23.33 0.81
CA ALA A 158 3.41 23.93 1.64
C ALA A 158 2.19 23.02 1.74
N LEU A 159 1.77 22.75 2.95
CA LEU A 159 0.62 21.92 3.28
C LEU A 159 -0.43 22.77 4.02
N ALA A 160 -1.71 22.58 3.68
CA ALA A 160 -2.82 23.15 4.44
C ALA A 160 -3.24 22.18 5.55
N LEU A 161 -3.30 22.69 6.77
CA LEU A 161 -3.84 22.04 7.95
C LEU A 161 -4.91 22.95 8.58
N GLY A 162 -6.18 22.75 8.21
CA GLY A 162 -7.24 23.71 8.54
C GLY A 162 -6.92 25.11 8.00
N ASP A 163 -6.92 26.10 8.89
CA ASP A 163 -6.59 27.51 8.55
C ASP A 163 -5.09 27.81 8.61
N GLN A 164 -4.24 26.82 8.89
CA GLN A 164 -2.79 26.98 9.03
C GLN A 164 -2.04 26.38 7.86
N HIS A 165 -0.85 26.92 7.57
CA HIS A 165 0.08 26.41 6.59
C HIS A 165 1.29 25.81 7.29
N LEU A 166 1.66 24.58 6.89
CA LEU A 166 2.85 23.90 7.37
C LEU A 166 3.83 23.72 6.21
N TRP A 167 5.09 24.11 6.42
CA TRP A 167 6.16 23.89 5.45
C TRP A 167 6.98 22.66 5.84
N VAL A 168 7.12 21.71 4.92
CA VAL A 168 7.89 20.49 5.12
C VAL A 168 9.02 20.38 4.11
N ASN A 169 10.19 19.91 4.57
CA ASN A 169 11.36 19.66 3.73
C ASN A 169 11.15 18.35 2.96
N LYS A 170 10.48 18.37 1.85
CA LYS A 170 10.50 17.34 0.80
C LYS A 170 9.33 17.53 -0.16
N PRO A 171 9.43 17.15 -1.43
CA PRO A 171 8.25 16.97 -2.23
C PRO A 171 7.44 15.79 -1.65
N VAL A 172 6.31 16.10 -1.04
CA VAL A 172 5.42 15.09 -0.47
C VAL A 172 4.42 14.73 -1.54
N SER A 173 4.46 13.48 -1.99
CA SER A 173 3.45 12.92 -2.89
C SER A 173 2.31 12.21 -2.14
N TYR A 174 2.31 12.28 -0.80
CA TYR A 174 1.39 11.55 0.07
C TYR A 174 0.28 12.45 0.60
N THR A 175 -0.90 11.89 0.77
CA THR A 175 -2.05 12.55 1.38
C THR A 175 -2.02 12.51 2.92
N HIS A 176 -1.10 11.76 3.52
CA HIS A 176 -0.97 11.60 4.97
C HIS A 176 0.43 11.99 5.43
N LEU A 177 0.51 12.71 6.52
CA LEU A 177 1.76 13.07 7.20
C LEU A 177 1.72 12.55 8.63
N THR A 178 2.76 11.81 9.05
CA THR A 178 2.96 11.44 10.45
C THR A 178 3.86 12.47 11.11
N LEU A 179 3.40 13.09 12.17
CA LEU A 179 4.19 14.00 13.00
C LEU A 179 4.45 13.34 14.35
N PRO A 180 5.69 13.34 14.85
CA PRO A 180 5.96 12.97 16.24
C PRO A 180 5.27 13.98 17.17
N THR A 181 4.63 13.47 18.20
CA THR A 181 4.00 14.27 19.28
C THR A 181 5.00 14.62 20.36
#